data_e39064d270f46710de1b0c8fb467c0e2
#
_entry.id   e39064d270f46710de1b0c8fb467c0e2
#
_cell.length_a   1.000
_cell.length_b   1.000
_cell.length_c   1.000
_cell.angle_alpha   90.00
_cell.angle_beta   90.00
_cell.angle_gamma   90.00
#
_symmetry.space_group_name_H-M   'P 1'
#
loop_
_entity.id
_entity.type
_entity.pdbx_description
1 polymer ?
#
loop_
_entity_poly.entity_id
_entity_poly.type
_entity_poly.pdbx_seq_one_letter_code
_entity_poly.pdbx_strand_id
1 'polypeptide(L)'
;MELLWYDIRTLDTDTMAHTVGMMDEERRRRVNDIAGEDDRRRTVAGELLARRLLAQRLGCGEGEVPLRWDEMGKPAVDAVGVYVSVSHSGPYAVCAIADVPVGVDVEVVRSADEKFMRRVCSEAEMAYIRVGDDGDCARFWETWTAKEALFKLTGKGPLLALSRLALPRDVVLDHVMQKGCALTTALRLG
;
A
#
# COMPACT_ATOMS: atom_id res chain seq x y z
N MET A 1 -4.11 -11.72 -9.59
CA MET A 1 -3.60 -10.88 -8.47
C MET A 1 -3.59 -11.71 -7.20
N GLU A 2 -2.54 -11.60 -6.42
CA GLU A 2 -2.39 -12.17 -5.08
C GLU A 2 -2.24 -11.04 -4.08
N LEU A 3 -2.85 -11.16 -2.91
CA LEU A 3 -2.84 -10.13 -1.85
C LEU A 3 -2.59 -10.81 -0.51
N LEU A 4 -1.63 -10.32 0.25
CA LEU A 4 -1.36 -10.77 1.62
C LEU A 4 -1.43 -9.61 2.62
N TRP A 5 -1.90 -9.95 3.83
CA TRP A 5 -1.91 -9.09 5.00
C TRP A 5 -0.92 -9.61 6.05
N TYR A 6 -0.31 -8.70 6.77
CA TYR A 6 0.53 -9.00 7.93
C TYR A 6 0.16 -8.11 9.11
N ASP A 7 0.01 -8.71 10.28
CA ASP A 7 -0.15 -7.98 11.53
C ASP A 7 1.23 -7.76 12.15
N ILE A 8 1.68 -6.52 12.17
CA ILE A 8 3.03 -6.17 12.65
C ILE A 8 3.26 -6.51 14.13
N ARG A 9 2.19 -6.69 14.91
CA ARG A 9 2.28 -7.09 16.32
C ARG A 9 2.79 -8.53 16.47
N THR A 10 2.65 -9.35 15.42
CA THR A 10 3.16 -10.72 15.35
C THR A 10 4.57 -10.83 14.77
N LEU A 11 5.18 -9.71 14.36
CA LEU A 11 6.53 -9.70 13.81
C LEU A 11 7.54 -9.86 14.96
N ASP A 12 8.11 -11.05 15.10
CA ASP A 12 9.15 -11.32 16.09
C ASP A 12 10.51 -10.76 15.69
N THR A 13 11.42 -10.69 16.65
CA THR A 13 12.75 -10.12 16.48
C THR A 13 13.61 -10.87 15.46
N ASP A 14 13.49 -12.20 15.43
CA ASP A 14 14.30 -13.04 14.54
C ASP A 14 13.84 -12.88 13.08
N THR A 15 12.53 -12.91 12.85
CA THR A 15 11.92 -12.63 11.53
C THR A 15 12.29 -11.21 11.05
N MET A 16 12.25 -10.23 11.96
CA MET A 16 12.63 -8.86 11.64
C MET A 16 14.10 -8.75 11.24
N ALA A 17 15.00 -9.34 12.02
CA ALA A 17 16.44 -9.33 11.75
C ALA A 17 16.76 -10.08 10.44
N HIS A 18 16.14 -11.22 10.21
CA HIS A 18 16.28 -11.99 8.98
C HIS A 18 15.84 -11.17 7.75
N THR A 19 14.68 -10.54 7.82
CA THR A 19 14.16 -9.71 6.71
C THR A 19 15.06 -8.52 6.41
N VAL A 20 15.54 -7.82 7.45
CA VAL A 20 16.52 -6.73 7.30
C VAL A 20 17.81 -7.23 6.69
N GLY A 21 18.25 -8.44 7.03
CA GLY A 21 19.45 -9.09 6.47
C GLY A 21 19.37 -9.31 4.94
N MET A 22 18.17 -9.51 4.39
CA MET A 22 17.96 -9.69 2.95
C MET A 22 17.93 -8.38 2.15
N MET A 23 17.82 -7.23 2.81
CA MET A 23 17.82 -5.92 2.16
C MET A 23 19.19 -5.54 1.65
N ASP A 24 19.27 -4.78 0.54
CA ASP A 24 20.50 -4.10 0.16
C ASP A 24 20.93 -3.06 1.20
N GLU A 25 22.17 -2.57 1.09
CA GLU A 25 22.76 -1.66 2.07
C GLU A 25 21.98 -0.34 2.20
N GLU A 26 21.55 0.23 1.09
CA GLU A 26 20.81 1.50 1.07
C GLU A 26 19.44 1.34 1.74
N ARG A 27 18.70 0.30 1.38
CA ARG A 27 17.39 -0.01 1.98
C ARG A 27 17.52 -0.27 3.47
N ARG A 28 18.52 -1.06 3.87
CA ARG A 28 18.81 -1.36 5.28
C ARG A 28 19.09 -0.10 6.09
N ARG A 29 19.90 0.80 5.55
CA ARG A 29 20.17 2.10 6.19
C ARG A 29 18.88 2.90 6.38
N ARG A 30 18.09 3.07 5.32
CA ARG A 30 16.81 3.81 5.40
C ARG A 30 15.87 3.23 6.44
N VAL A 31 15.77 1.91 6.53
CA VAL A 31 14.93 1.23 7.54
C VAL A 31 15.44 1.46 8.95
N ASN A 32 16.76 1.42 9.16
CA ASN A 32 17.38 1.65 10.47
C ASN A 32 17.25 3.12 10.93
N ASP A 33 17.17 4.07 10.00
CA ASP A 33 17.01 5.49 10.28
C ASP A 33 15.54 5.86 10.67
N ILE A 34 14.58 4.92 10.53
CA ILE A 34 13.20 5.15 10.96
C ILE A 34 13.15 5.21 12.50
N ALA A 35 12.83 6.39 13.03
CA ALA A 35 12.81 6.64 14.47
C ALA A 35 11.67 5.90 15.20
N GLY A 36 10.48 5.78 14.56
CA GLY A 36 9.32 5.11 15.14
C GLY A 36 9.41 3.59 15.02
N GLU A 37 9.32 2.87 16.15
CA GLU A 37 9.40 1.40 16.12
C GLU A 37 8.27 0.79 15.28
N ASP A 38 7.03 1.24 15.44
CA ASP A 38 5.90 0.73 14.66
C ASP A 38 6.05 1.04 13.17
N ASP A 39 6.58 2.22 12.80
CA ASP A 39 6.84 2.57 11.40
C ASP A 39 7.92 1.68 10.80
N ARG A 40 8.97 1.41 11.57
CA ARG A 40 10.01 0.48 11.18
C ARG A 40 9.46 -0.94 11.02
N ARG A 41 8.65 -1.43 11.96
CA ARG A 41 7.98 -2.74 11.89
C ARG A 41 7.07 -2.84 10.66
N ARG A 42 6.27 -1.80 10.36
CA ARG A 42 5.44 -1.73 9.15
C ARG A 42 6.28 -1.83 7.88
N THR A 43 7.37 -1.10 7.84
CA THR A 43 8.29 -1.10 6.68
C THR A 43 8.93 -2.47 6.46
N VAL A 44 9.39 -3.12 7.54
CA VAL A 44 9.97 -4.47 7.46
C VAL A 44 8.90 -5.50 7.09
N ALA A 45 7.69 -5.40 7.64
CA ALA A 45 6.59 -6.30 7.28
C ALA A 45 6.20 -6.17 5.80
N GLY A 46 6.22 -4.95 5.24
CA GLY A 46 6.02 -4.72 3.81
C GLY A 46 7.09 -5.39 2.94
N GLU A 47 8.36 -5.30 3.34
CA GLU A 47 9.47 -6.00 2.69
C GLU A 47 9.28 -7.52 2.74
N LEU A 48 8.96 -8.05 3.92
CA LEU A 48 8.72 -9.49 4.13
C LEU A 48 7.62 -10.01 3.23
N LEU A 49 6.47 -9.32 3.18
CA LEU A 49 5.34 -9.70 2.33
C LEU A 49 5.71 -9.69 0.84
N ALA A 50 6.40 -8.64 0.39
CA ALA A 50 6.84 -8.52 -0.99
C ALA A 50 7.77 -9.67 -1.38
N ARG A 51 8.77 -9.97 -0.54
CA ARG A 51 9.70 -11.09 -0.78
C ARG A 51 8.98 -12.44 -0.80
N ARG A 52 8.10 -12.72 0.15
CA ARG A 52 7.32 -13.97 0.21
C ARG A 52 6.48 -14.19 -1.05
N LEU A 53 5.68 -13.21 -1.45
CA LEU A 53 4.85 -13.31 -2.64
C LEU A 53 5.69 -13.45 -3.90
N LEU A 54 6.73 -12.65 -4.04
CA LEU A 54 7.60 -12.68 -5.21
C LEU A 54 8.43 -13.98 -5.28
N ALA A 55 8.95 -14.47 -4.15
CA ALA A 55 9.66 -15.75 -4.08
C ALA A 55 8.79 -16.92 -4.54
N GLN A 56 7.54 -16.96 -4.06
CA GLN A 56 6.57 -17.96 -4.48
C GLN A 56 6.26 -17.85 -5.99
N ARG A 57 6.07 -16.63 -6.50
CA ARG A 57 5.77 -16.38 -7.91
C ARG A 57 6.94 -16.71 -8.84
N LEU A 58 8.16 -16.44 -8.41
CA LEU A 58 9.39 -16.62 -9.20
C LEU A 58 10.03 -18.00 -9.01
N GLY A 59 9.59 -18.78 -8.02
CA GLY A 59 10.15 -20.11 -7.72
C GLY A 59 11.58 -20.03 -7.14
N CYS A 60 11.91 -19.01 -6.35
CA CYS A 60 13.24 -18.79 -5.75
C CYS A 60 13.15 -18.58 -4.24
N GLY A 61 14.28 -18.46 -3.56
CA GLY A 61 14.36 -18.11 -2.14
C GLY A 61 14.01 -16.63 -1.89
N GLU A 62 13.48 -16.29 -0.70
CA GLU A 62 13.13 -14.90 -0.33
C GLU A 62 14.33 -13.94 -0.46
N GLY A 63 15.54 -14.41 -0.15
CA GLY A 63 16.79 -13.64 -0.29
C GLY A 63 17.27 -13.45 -1.73
N GLU A 64 16.78 -14.26 -2.66
CA GLU A 64 17.16 -14.22 -4.09
C GLU A 64 16.23 -13.36 -4.93
N VAL A 65 15.11 -12.88 -4.34
CA VAL A 65 14.15 -12.03 -5.04
C VAL A 65 14.81 -10.73 -5.47
N PRO A 66 14.79 -10.37 -6.78
CA PRO A 66 15.39 -9.13 -7.29
C PRO A 66 14.50 -7.92 -7.01
N LEU A 67 14.17 -7.71 -5.73
CA LEU A 67 13.34 -6.62 -5.22
C LEU A 67 14.19 -5.37 -4.99
N ARG A 68 13.74 -4.24 -5.49
CA ARG A 68 14.33 -2.92 -5.28
C ARG A 68 13.26 -1.94 -4.80
N TRP A 69 13.69 -0.86 -4.18
CA TRP A 69 12.84 0.22 -3.73
C TRP A 69 13.37 1.54 -4.27
N ASP A 70 12.50 2.33 -4.88
CA ASP A 70 12.87 3.66 -5.33
C ASP A 70 13.01 4.66 -4.16
N GLU A 71 13.40 5.89 -4.48
CA GLU A 71 13.56 6.96 -3.49
C GLU A 71 12.25 7.32 -2.79
N MET A 72 11.11 7.10 -3.45
CA MET A 72 9.79 7.35 -2.92
C MET A 72 9.23 6.18 -2.10
N GLY A 73 10.00 5.08 -1.97
CA GLY A 73 9.57 3.88 -1.24
C GLY A 73 8.60 3.00 -2.02
N LYS A 74 8.57 3.09 -3.36
CA LYS A 74 7.80 2.19 -4.21
C LYS A 74 8.62 0.94 -4.53
N PRO A 75 8.06 -0.27 -4.32
CA PRO A 75 8.75 -1.50 -4.69
C PRO A 75 8.73 -1.71 -6.20
N ALA A 76 9.83 -2.27 -6.71
CA ALA A 76 9.97 -2.74 -8.08
C ALA A 76 10.68 -4.08 -8.08
N VAL A 77 10.29 -4.96 -8.99
CA VAL A 77 10.92 -6.27 -9.20
C VAL A 77 11.46 -6.37 -10.62
N ASP A 78 12.67 -6.88 -10.75
CA ASP A 78 13.30 -7.09 -12.07
C ASP A 78 12.85 -8.43 -12.65
N ALA A 79 11.55 -8.52 -12.98
CA ALA A 79 10.93 -9.69 -13.58
C ALA A 79 9.82 -9.25 -14.55
N VAL A 80 9.85 -9.79 -15.76
CA VAL A 80 8.87 -9.43 -16.82
C VAL A 80 7.47 -9.90 -16.45
N GLY A 81 6.49 -8.99 -16.54
CA GLY A 81 5.09 -9.33 -16.30
C GLY A 81 4.76 -9.55 -14.81
N VAL A 82 5.61 -9.10 -13.90
CA VAL A 82 5.33 -9.15 -12.46
C VAL A 82 5.36 -7.75 -11.89
N TYR A 83 4.29 -7.36 -11.22
CA TYR A 83 4.14 -6.06 -10.60
C TYR A 83 3.84 -6.21 -9.12
N VAL A 84 4.35 -5.30 -8.31
CA VAL A 84 4.23 -5.35 -6.85
C VAL A 84 3.84 -3.99 -6.31
N SER A 85 2.98 -3.97 -5.30
CA SER A 85 2.62 -2.77 -4.54
C SER A 85 2.47 -3.10 -3.07
N VAL A 86 2.88 -2.17 -2.20
CA VAL A 86 2.85 -2.33 -0.74
C VAL A 86 2.18 -1.12 -0.11
N SER A 87 1.42 -1.36 0.94
CA SER A 87 0.87 -0.33 1.82
C SER A 87 0.85 -0.79 3.26
N HIS A 88 0.71 0.15 4.18
CA HIS A 88 0.56 -0.16 5.60
C HIS A 88 -0.20 0.94 6.34
N SER A 89 -1.00 0.55 7.32
CA SER A 89 -1.67 1.49 8.24
C SER A 89 -1.96 0.82 9.57
N GLY A 90 -1.78 1.56 10.66
CA GLY A 90 -1.97 1.04 12.03
C GLY A 90 -1.15 -0.24 12.25
N PRO A 91 -1.79 -1.35 12.68
CA PRO A 91 -1.08 -2.60 12.93
C PRO A 91 -0.89 -3.47 11.69
N TYR A 92 -1.22 -3.01 10.49
CA TYR A 92 -1.22 -3.84 9.31
C TYR A 92 -0.27 -3.36 8.22
N ALA A 93 0.36 -4.31 7.55
CA ALA A 93 1.00 -4.15 6.25
C ALA A 93 0.27 -5.05 5.24
N VAL A 94 0.22 -4.61 3.99
CA VAL A 94 -0.37 -5.35 2.87
C VAL A 94 0.56 -5.30 1.68
N CYS A 95 0.58 -6.39 0.91
CA CYS A 95 1.29 -6.45 -0.36
C CYS A 95 0.40 -7.13 -1.41
N ALA A 96 0.36 -6.54 -2.60
CA ALA A 96 -0.29 -7.10 -3.78
C ALA A 96 0.73 -7.36 -4.87
N ILE A 97 0.63 -8.51 -5.56
CA ILE A 97 1.33 -8.80 -6.81
C ILE A 97 0.34 -9.19 -7.91
N ALA A 98 0.67 -8.85 -9.15
CA ALA A 98 -0.18 -9.13 -10.31
C ALA A 98 0.66 -9.27 -11.59
N ASP A 99 0.03 -9.80 -12.66
CA ASP A 99 0.62 -9.90 -14.00
C ASP A 99 0.45 -8.60 -14.80
N VAL A 100 -0.27 -7.64 -14.25
CA VAL A 100 -0.52 -6.30 -14.81
C VAL A 100 -0.15 -5.25 -13.75
N PRO A 101 0.09 -3.98 -14.13
CA PRO A 101 0.38 -2.94 -13.16
C PRO A 101 -0.66 -2.89 -12.04
N VAL A 102 -0.19 -2.85 -10.80
CA VAL A 102 -1.00 -2.91 -9.58
C VAL A 102 -0.64 -1.78 -8.62
N GLY A 103 -1.65 -1.24 -7.94
CA GLY A 103 -1.53 -0.38 -6.78
C GLY A 103 -2.38 -0.92 -5.64
N VAL A 104 -1.90 -0.86 -4.42
CA VAL A 104 -2.67 -1.21 -3.22
C VAL A 104 -2.55 -0.12 -2.17
N ASP A 105 -3.66 0.19 -1.53
CA ASP A 105 -3.64 1.05 -0.35
C ASP A 105 -4.55 0.50 0.74
N VAL A 106 -4.11 0.68 1.99
CA VAL A 106 -4.85 0.29 3.19
C VAL A 106 -4.79 1.40 4.22
N GLU A 107 -5.94 1.70 4.85
CA GLU A 107 -6.04 2.66 5.94
C GLU A 107 -6.95 2.18 7.05
N VAL A 108 -6.50 2.34 8.29
CA VAL A 108 -7.36 2.11 9.46
C VAL A 108 -8.46 3.14 9.47
N VAL A 109 -9.71 2.69 9.55
CA VAL A 109 -10.88 3.57 9.64
C VAL A 109 -10.88 4.27 11.00
N ARG A 110 -10.90 5.60 10.96
CA ARG A 110 -10.92 6.48 12.12
C ARG A 110 -11.60 7.80 11.77
N SER A 111 -11.90 8.63 12.76
CA SER A 111 -12.36 9.99 12.48
C SER A 111 -11.34 10.74 11.62
N ALA A 112 -11.83 11.48 10.64
CA ALA A 112 -10.99 12.29 9.75
C ALA A 112 -11.33 13.78 9.90
N ASP A 113 -10.31 14.62 9.80
CA ASP A 113 -10.46 16.08 9.85
C ASP A 113 -11.15 16.58 8.58
N GLU A 114 -12.23 17.35 8.72
CA GLU A 114 -12.98 17.88 7.57
C GLU A 114 -12.13 18.78 6.66
N LYS A 115 -11.16 19.53 7.22
CA LYS A 115 -10.24 20.34 6.41
C LYS A 115 -9.35 19.46 5.54
N PHE A 116 -8.91 18.33 6.08
CA PHE A 116 -8.14 17.35 5.33
C PHE A 116 -8.97 16.73 4.21
N MET A 117 -10.21 16.30 4.52
CA MET A 117 -11.14 15.76 3.52
C MET A 117 -11.36 16.75 2.36
N ARG A 118 -11.67 18.01 2.66
CA ARG A 118 -11.89 19.07 1.66
C ARG A 118 -10.67 19.37 0.79
N ARG A 119 -9.49 19.12 1.30
CA ARG A 119 -8.23 19.34 0.57
C ARG A 119 -7.95 18.23 -0.46
N VAL A 120 -8.38 16.99 -0.17
CA VAL A 120 -8.05 15.81 -0.95
C VAL A 120 -9.23 15.25 -1.76
N CYS A 121 -10.46 15.66 -1.43
CA CYS A 121 -11.67 15.22 -2.12
C CYS A 121 -12.24 16.34 -3.02
N SER A 122 -12.83 15.96 -4.14
CA SER A 122 -13.67 16.82 -4.96
C SER A 122 -15.01 17.11 -4.29
N GLU A 123 -15.78 18.07 -4.81
CA GLU A 123 -17.14 18.37 -4.30
C GLU A 123 -18.07 17.16 -4.42
N ALA A 124 -17.98 16.39 -5.52
CA ALA A 124 -18.79 15.19 -5.72
C ALA A 124 -18.43 14.09 -4.71
N GLU A 125 -17.15 13.88 -4.41
CA GLU A 125 -16.70 12.95 -3.39
C GLU A 125 -17.10 13.39 -1.98
N MET A 126 -17.01 14.68 -1.68
CA MET A 126 -17.51 15.23 -0.42
C MET A 126 -19.02 15.02 -0.27
N ALA A 127 -19.79 15.14 -1.35
CA ALA A 127 -21.22 14.84 -1.34
C ALA A 127 -21.48 13.35 -1.04
N TYR A 128 -20.72 12.45 -1.68
CA TYR A 128 -20.80 11.00 -1.43
C TYR A 128 -20.47 10.64 0.03
N ILE A 129 -19.42 11.24 0.58
CA ILE A 129 -18.98 11.00 1.97
C ILE A 129 -20.06 11.44 2.97
N ARG A 130 -20.71 12.59 2.72
CA ARG A 130 -21.72 13.16 3.62
C ARG A 130 -23.07 12.44 3.64
N VAL A 131 -23.38 11.64 2.64
CA VAL A 131 -24.61 10.84 2.61
C VAL A 131 -24.54 9.66 3.59
N GLY A 132 -23.32 9.23 3.98
CA GLY A 132 -23.11 8.21 5.01
C GLY A 132 -23.19 8.82 6.41
N ASP A 133 -24.09 8.31 7.24
CA ASP A 133 -24.28 8.73 8.64
C ASP A 133 -23.54 7.80 9.62
N ASP A 134 -22.45 7.25 9.18
CA ASP A 134 -21.59 6.35 9.93
C ASP A 134 -20.44 7.15 10.54
N GLY A 135 -20.55 7.63 11.74
CA GLY A 135 -19.58 8.49 12.43
C GLY A 135 -18.10 8.04 12.43
N ASP A 136 -17.77 6.98 11.70
CA ASP A 136 -16.43 6.41 11.52
C ASP A 136 -15.72 6.85 10.23
N CYS A 137 -16.37 7.65 9.39
CA CYS A 137 -15.80 8.15 8.13
C CYS A 137 -15.41 7.05 7.12
N ALA A 138 -16.04 5.88 7.14
CA ALA A 138 -15.72 4.75 6.28
C ALA A 138 -15.64 5.14 4.79
N ARG A 139 -16.64 5.92 4.28
CA ARG A 139 -16.66 6.39 2.89
C ARG A 139 -15.50 7.34 2.55
N PHE A 140 -15.03 8.11 3.53
CA PHE A 140 -13.84 8.91 3.31
C PHE A 140 -12.60 8.03 3.11
N TRP A 141 -12.42 7.02 3.97
CA TRP A 141 -11.26 6.13 3.86
C TRP A 141 -11.32 5.24 2.62
N GLU A 142 -12.51 4.82 2.20
CA GLU A 142 -12.73 4.17 0.91
C GLU A 142 -12.28 5.07 -0.26
N THR A 143 -12.73 6.32 -0.28
CA THR A 143 -12.35 7.32 -1.30
C THR A 143 -10.85 7.61 -1.27
N TRP A 144 -10.27 7.74 -0.08
CA TRP A 144 -8.85 8.00 0.11
C TRP A 144 -7.99 6.85 -0.41
N THR A 145 -8.28 5.61 0.03
CA THR A 145 -7.53 4.43 -0.40
C THR A 145 -7.63 4.18 -1.90
N ALA A 146 -8.78 4.52 -2.53
CA ALA A 146 -8.93 4.47 -3.98
C ALA A 146 -7.94 5.39 -4.70
N LYS A 147 -7.80 6.61 -4.21
CA LYS A 147 -6.88 7.61 -4.77
C LYS A 147 -5.43 7.23 -4.56
N GLU A 148 -5.08 6.77 -3.36
CA GLU A 148 -3.72 6.32 -3.04
C GLU A 148 -3.34 5.07 -3.84
N ALA A 149 -4.24 4.10 -3.98
CA ALA A 149 -4.00 2.91 -4.81
C ALA A 149 -3.79 3.31 -6.29
N LEU A 150 -4.60 4.24 -6.81
CA LEU A 150 -4.44 4.76 -8.17
C LEU A 150 -3.14 5.55 -8.34
N PHE A 151 -2.75 6.34 -7.34
CA PHE A 151 -1.46 7.03 -7.33
C PHE A 151 -0.29 6.03 -7.35
N LYS A 152 -0.33 5.00 -6.50
CA LYS A 152 0.69 3.94 -6.47
C LYS A 152 0.76 3.16 -7.79
N LEU A 153 -0.39 2.93 -8.43
CA LEU A 153 -0.47 2.29 -9.75
C LEU A 153 0.22 3.14 -10.83
N THR A 154 -0.13 4.43 -10.89
CA THR A 154 0.28 5.31 -12.00
C THR A 154 1.63 5.97 -11.81
N GLY A 155 2.06 6.17 -10.56
CA GLY A 155 3.24 6.95 -10.21
C GLY A 155 3.13 8.43 -10.58
N LYS A 156 1.92 8.93 -10.89
CA LYS A 156 1.71 10.29 -11.42
C LYS A 156 0.94 11.16 -10.44
N GLY A 157 1.50 12.32 -10.18
CA GLY A 157 0.86 13.45 -9.50
C GLY A 157 1.33 13.67 -8.07
N PRO A 158 1.37 14.90 -7.60
CA PRO A 158 1.56 15.18 -6.19
C PRO A 158 0.30 14.78 -5.41
N LEU A 159 0.45 14.35 -4.17
CA LEU A 159 -0.66 14.07 -3.23
C LEU A 159 -1.75 15.16 -3.23
N LEU A 160 -1.36 16.41 -3.45
CA LEU A 160 -2.26 17.58 -3.53
C LEU A 160 -3.16 17.59 -4.78
N ALA A 161 -2.86 16.81 -5.81
CA ALA A 161 -3.69 16.69 -7.01
C ALA A 161 -4.76 15.60 -6.89
N LEU A 162 -4.85 14.88 -5.77
CA LEU A 162 -5.80 13.78 -5.57
C LEU A 162 -7.26 14.23 -5.70
N SER A 163 -7.58 15.49 -5.37
CA SER A 163 -8.93 16.02 -5.56
C SER A 163 -9.38 16.10 -7.03
N ARG A 164 -8.44 16.00 -7.97
CA ARG A 164 -8.68 16.06 -9.43
C ARG A 164 -8.35 14.75 -10.13
N LEU A 165 -8.04 13.71 -9.37
CA LEU A 165 -7.66 12.43 -9.94
C LEU A 165 -8.89 11.76 -10.56
N ALA A 166 -8.90 11.63 -11.88
CA ALA A 166 -9.93 10.88 -12.59
C ALA A 166 -9.50 9.42 -12.74
N LEU A 167 -10.45 8.50 -12.57
CA LEU A 167 -10.21 7.08 -12.81
C LEU A 167 -10.00 6.84 -14.33
N PRO A 168 -8.83 6.35 -14.76
CA PRO A 168 -8.61 5.98 -16.15
C PRO A 168 -9.55 4.84 -16.58
N ARG A 169 -9.95 4.82 -17.85
CA ARG A 169 -10.91 3.81 -18.37
C ARG A 169 -10.37 2.38 -18.36
N ASP A 170 -9.06 2.25 -18.35
CA ASP A 170 -8.32 0.99 -18.32
C ASP A 170 -7.95 0.52 -16.90
N VAL A 171 -8.50 1.16 -15.86
CA VAL A 171 -8.25 0.82 -14.46
C VAL A 171 -9.51 0.31 -13.79
N VAL A 172 -9.37 -0.81 -13.08
CA VAL A 172 -10.38 -1.39 -12.21
C VAL A 172 -9.96 -1.22 -10.76
N LEU A 173 -10.88 -0.75 -9.92
CA LEU A 173 -10.73 -0.66 -8.48
C LEU A 173 -11.57 -1.72 -7.79
N ASP A 174 -11.01 -2.36 -6.78
CA ASP A 174 -11.72 -3.26 -5.88
C ASP A 174 -11.54 -2.80 -4.43
N HIS A 175 -12.64 -2.69 -3.69
CA HIS A 175 -12.69 -2.18 -2.32
C HIS A 175 -13.13 -3.24 -1.34
N VAL A 176 -12.44 -3.34 -0.23
CA VAL A 176 -12.78 -4.25 0.86
C VAL A 176 -12.68 -3.53 2.20
N MET A 177 -13.74 -3.67 3.02
CA MET A 177 -13.72 -3.28 4.41
C MET A 177 -13.47 -4.51 5.27
N GLN A 178 -12.28 -4.61 5.88
CA GLN A 178 -11.97 -5.73 6.79
C GLN A 178 -10.97 -5.32 7.87
N LYS A 179 -11.02 -5.99 9.02
CA LYS A 179 -10.12 -5.74 10.16
C LYS A 179 -10.16 -4.29 10.65
N GLY A 180 -11.27 -3.56 10.46
CA GLY A 180 -11.37 -2.15 10.77
C GLY A 180 -10.59 -1.24 9.83
N CYS A 181 -10.24 -1.73 8.65
CA CYS A 181 -9.53 -0.97 7.61
C CYS A 181 -10.34 -0.90 6.33
N ALA A 182 -10.16 0.21 5.60
CA ALA A 182 -10.47 0.32 4.19
C ALA A 182 -9.23 -0.14 3.38
N LEU A 183 -9.44 -1.01 2.42
CA LEU A 183 -8.39 -1.45 1.48
C LEU A 183 -8.90 -1.27 0.06
N THR A 184 -8.06 -0.73 -0.79
CA THR A 184 -8.32 -0.66 -2.23
C THR A 184 -7.17 -1.26 -3.01
N THR A 185 -7.50 -2.06 -4.01
CA THR A 185 -6.57 -2.46 -5.07
C THR A 185 -6.95 -1.79 -6.38
N ALA A 186 -5.95 -1.36 -7.14
CA ALA A 186 -6.09 -0.79 -8.48
C ALA A 186 -5.30 -1.65 -9.47
N LEU A 187 -5.95 -2.10 -10.54
CA LEU A 187 -5.33 -2.89 -11.60
C LEU A 187 -5.50 -2.18 -12.94
N ARG A 188 -4.42 -2.09 -13.73
CA ARG A 188 -4.52 -1.63 -15.11
C ARG A 188 -4.72 -2.82 -16.03
N LEU A 189 -5.89 -2.87 -16.66
CA LEU A 189 -6.18 -3.85 -17.70
C LEU A 189 -5.55 -3.37 -19.01
N GLY A 190 -4.82 -4.26 -19.67
CA GLY A 190 -4.14 -3.96 -20.94
C GLY A 190 -5.09 -3.73 -22.13
#